data_1a3c0b86ed4b4c19dccae57f13d72839
#
_entry.id   1a3c0b86ed4b4c19dccae57f13d72839
#
_cell.length_a   1.000
_cell.length_b   1.000
_cell.length_c   1.000
_cell.angle_alpha   90.00
_cell.angle_beta   90.00
_cell.angle_gamma   90.00
#
_symmetry.space_group_name_H-M   'P 1'
#
loop_
_entity.id
_entity.type
_entity.pdbx_description
1 polymer ?
#
loop_
_entity_poly.entity_id
_entity_poly.type
_entity_poly.pdbx_seq_one_letter_code
_entity_poly.pdbx_strand_id
1 'polypeptide(L)'
;GVDSADRVTLQINNMVRDSIKPDITMFVHYETQVINDKQIIAVTVQEGTDRPYYLGSKGLKPSGVYVRNGTSTDPASDTAIRKMIKETDGDSFETMRSLQQNLSFQAAEAQFAKRKVPYDAAKMQTLGMVSSDDIYSNVALLLSEQCPSTIKAATFAGVDQSVFQDRR
;
A
#
# COMPACT_ATOMS: atom_id res chain seq x y z
N GLY A 1 17.23 -32.26 -4.66
CA GLY A 1 18.22 -31.24 -5.05
C GLY A 1 18.23 -31.00 -6.53
N VAL A 2 18.92 -29.95 -6.94
CA VAL A 2 19.12 -29.60 -8.37
C VAL A 2 20.54 -29.98 -8.79
N ASP A 3 20.71 -30.46 -10.03
CA ASP A 3 22.03 -30.88 -10.55
C ASP A 3 22.91 -29.67 -10.93
N SER A 4 22.29 -28.55 -11.29
CA SER A 4 22.97 -27.30 -11.63
C SER A 4 22.13 -26.13 -11.15
N ALA A 5 22.55 -25.54 -10.02
CA ALA A 5 21.84 -24.39 -9.42
C ALA A 5 21.78 -23.19 -10.37
N ASP A 6 22.88 -22.84 -11.03
CA ASP A 6 22.96 -21.69 -11.93
C ASP A 6 21.98 -21.82 -13.11
N ARG A 7 21.93 -23.01 -13.72
CA ARG A 7 21.01 -23.26 -14.85
C ARG A 7 19.56 -23.15 -14.42
N VAL A 8 19.21 -23.74 -13.29
CA VAL A 8 17.84 -23.72 -12.78
C VAL A 8 17.45 -22.32 -12.33
N THR A 9 18.34 -21.58 -11.65
CA THR A 9 18.12 -20.17 -11.29
C THR A 9 17.84 -19.32 -12.52
N LEU A 10 18.65 -19.47 -13.59
CA LEU A 10 18.43 -18.74 -14.84
C LEU A 10 17.07 -19.08 -15.46
N GLN A 11 16.67 -20.35 -15.46
CA GLN A 11 15.36 -20.78 -15.97
C GLN A 11 14.22 -20.16 -15.18
N ILE A 12 14.29 -20.16 -13.83
CA ILE A 12 13.28 -19.57 -12.98
C ILE A 12 13.20 -18.06 -13.22
N ASN A 13 14.34 -17.38 -13.28
CA ASN A 13 14.40 -15.93 -13.52
C ASN A 13 13.76 -15.55 -14.86
N ASN A 14 14.09 -16.28 -15.94
CA ASN A 14 13.49 -16.06 -17.25
C ASN A 14 11.97 -16.30 -17.23
N MET A 15 11.54 -17.39 -16.59
CA MET A 15 10.11 -17.70 -16.45
C MET A 15 9.36 -16.60 -15.71
N VAL A 16 9.91 -16.08 -14.60
CA VAL A 16 9.30 -14.99 -13.84
C VAL A 16 9.19 -13.73 -14.69
N ARG A 17 10.30 -13.30 -15.32
CA ARG A 17 10.34 -12.11 -16.18
C ARG A 17 9.35 -12.17 -17.35
N ASP A 18 9.27 -13.33 -17.98
CA ASP A 18 8.49 -13.50 -19.20
C ASP A 18 7.00 -13.72 -18.90
N SER A 19 6.67 -14.28 -17.73
CA SER A 19 5.29 -14.66 -17.38
C SER A 19 4.55 -13.67 -16.52
N ILE A 20 5.25 -12.88 -15.67
CA ILE A 20 4.61 -11.97 -14.71
C ILE A 20 4.71 -10.52 -15.20
N LYS A 21 3.61 -9.79 -15.09
CA LYS A 21 3.51 -8.38 -15.45
C LYS A 21 2.83 -7.60 -14.31
N PRO A 22 3.24 -6.34 -14.04
CA PRO A 22 4.50 -5.70 -14.48
C PRO A 22 5.74 -6.52 -14.12
N ASP A 23 6.94 -6.08 -14.54
CA ASP A 23 8.19 -6.77 -14.23
C ASP A 23 8.44 -6.78 -12.72
N ILE A 24 8.60 -7.98 -12.14
CA ILE A 24 8.83 -8.19 -10.71
C ILE A 24 10.27 -8.64 -10.41
N THR A 25 11.14 -8.77 -11.41
CA THR A 25 12.45 -9.40 -11.26
C THR A 25 13.36 -8.75 -10.20
N MET A 26 13.26 -7.43 -10.01
CA MET A 26 14.01 -6.72 -8.98
C MET A 26 13.56 -7.04 -7.54
N PHE A 27 12.38 -7.63 -7.36
CA PHE A 27 11.83 -8.03 -6.05
C PHE A 27 11.99 -9.53 -5.78
N VAL A 28 12.67 -10.27 -6.68
CA VAL A 28 12.88 -11.72 -6.55
C VAL A 28 14.35 -12.00 -6.36
N HIS A 29 14.70 -12.61 -5.23
CA HIS A 29 16.05 -12.96 -4.87
C HIS A 29 16.22 -14.49 -4.87
N TYR A 30 17.35 -14.95 -5.36
CA TYR A 30 17.70 -16.36 -5.49
C TYR A 30 18.96 -16.65 -4.67
N GLU A 31 18.89 -17.67 -3.83
CA GLU A 31 20.03 -18.15 -3.05
C GLU A 31 20.19 -19.66 -3.23
N THR A 32 21.41 -20.11 -3.46
CA THR A 32 21.72 -21.54 -3.47
C THR A 32 22.15 -21.98 -2.07
N GLN A 33 21.50 -22.99 -1.53
CA GLN A 33 21.79 -23.58 -0.23
C GLN A 33 22.06 -25.08 -0.38
N VAL A 34 22.84 -25.65 0.53
CA VAL A 34 23.06 -27.10 0.58
C VAL A 34 22.39 -27.64 1.86
N ILE A 35 21.42 -28.51 1.68
CA ILE A 35 20.72 -29.17 2.79
C ILE A 35 20.75 -30.68 2.54
N ASN A 36 21.27 -31.44 3.52
CA ASN A 36 21.43 -32.89 3.44
C ASN A 36 22.14 -33.35 2.13
N ASP A 37 23.27 -32.71 1.84
CA ASP A 37 24.12 -32.95 0.64
C ASP A 37 23.38 -32.72 -0.70
N LYS A 38 22.28 -31.98 -0.69
CA LYS A 38 21.53 -31.61 -1.90
C LYS A 38 21.53 -30.10 -2.08
N GLN A 39 21.86 -29.66 -3.29
CA GLN A 39 21.67 -28.25 -3.65
C GLN A 39 20.19 -27.93 -3.78
N ILE A 40 19.76 -26.87 -3.15
CA ILE A 40 18.43 -26.29 -3.28
C ILE A 40 18.54 -24.81 -3.65
N ILE A 41 17.52 -24.29 -4.31
CA ILE A 41 17.40 -22.86 -4.60
C ILE A 41 16.30 -22.32 -3.73
N ALA A 42 16.66 -21.40 -2.84
CA ALA A 42 15.70 -20.59 -2.09
C ALA A 42 15.31 -19.38 -2.93
N VAL A 43 14.02 -19.18 -3.13
CA VAL A 43 13.47 -18.02 -3.85
C VAL A 43 12.72 -17.17 -2.86
N THR A 44 13.21 -15.95 -2.63
CA THR A 44 12.56 -14.97 -1.78
C THR A 44 11.92 -13.91 -2.64
N VAL A 45 10.62 -13.70 -2.45
CA VAL A 45 9.85 -12.68 -3.16
C VAL A 45 9.47 -11.59 -2.18
N GLN A 46 9.92 -10.37 -2.46
CA GLN A 46 9.54 -9.18 -1.70
C GLN A 46 8.26 -8.56 -2.28
N GLU A 47 7.61 -7.71 -1.51
CA GLU A 47 6.47 -6.96 -1.99
C GLU A 47 6.91 -5.94 -3.04
N GLY A 48 6.27 -5.99 -4.20
CA GLY A 48 6.52 -5.05 -5.28
C GLY A 48 5.62 -3.81 -5.18
N THR A 49 5.99 -2.75 -5.91
CA THR A 49 5.37 -1.43 -5.86
C THR A 49 4.20 -1.24 -6.84
N ASP A 50 4.14 -2.05 -7.91
CA ASP A 50 3.21 -1.84 -9.05
C ASP A 50 2.08 -2.88 -9.06
N ARG A 51 1.42 -3.07 -7.93
CA ARG A 51 0.29 -4.02 -7.82
C ARG A 51 -0.94 -3.55 -8.59
N PRO A 52 -1.72 -4.49 -9.14
CA PRO A 52 -1.60 -5.95 -9.04
C PRO A 52 -0.65 -6.57 -10.08
N TYR A 53 0.14 -7.53 -9.65
CA TYR A 53 0.91 -8.39 -10.55
C TYR A 53 0.02 -9.49 -11.12
N TYR A 54 0.20 -9.83 -12.39
CA TYR A 54 -0.65 -10.79 -13.07
C TYR A 54 0.13 -11.67 -14.07
N LEU A 55 -0.42 -12.83 -14.40
CA LEU A 55 0.11 -13.68 -15.46
C LEU A 55 -0.17 -13.02 -16.83
N GLY A 56 0.90 -12.65 -17.55
CA GLY A 56 0.80 -11.96 -18.84
C GLY A 56 -0.07 -12.70 -19.86
N SER A 57 -0.01 -14.04 -19.87
CA SER A 57 -0.84 -14.88 -20.75
C SER A 57 -2.33 -14.84 -20.44
N LYS A 58 -2.71 -14.47 -19.21
CA LYS A 58 -4.12 -14.40 -18.77
C LYS A 58 -4.64 -12.98 -18.68
N GLY A 59 -3.74 -11.98 -18.54
CA GLY A 59 -4.10 -10.58 -18.45
C GLY A 59 -4.58 -10.14 -17.07
N LEU A 60 -4.85 -8.84 -16.94
CA LEU A 60 -5.27 -8.18 -15.69
C LEU A 60 -6.77 -8.43 -15.43
N LYS A 61 -7.08 -9.59 -14.92
CA LYS A 61 -8.44 -10.05 -14.59
C LYS A 61 -8.38 -11.16 -13.53
N PRO A 62 -9.49 -11.57 -12.90
CA PRO A 62 -9.49 -12.61 -11.85
C PRO A 62 -8.73 -13.89 -12.20
N SER A 63 -8.79 -14.34 -13.46
CA SER A 63 -8.07 -15.54 -13.89
C SER A 63 -6.54 -15.35 -14.03
N GLY A 64 -6.06 -14.12 -13.99
CA GLY A 64 -4.63 -13.76 -14.12
C GLY A 64 -4.00 -13.20 -12.86
N VAL A 65 -4.79 -12.66 -11.93
CA VAL A 65 -4.33 -12.10 -10.67
C VAL A 65 -4.59 -13.06 -9.51
N TYR A 66 -3.58 -13.35 -8.73
CA TYR A 66 -3.69 -14.26 -7.59
C TYR A 66 -3.23 -13.57 -6.31
N VAL A 67 -3.91 -13.87 -5.20
CA VAL A 67 -3.55 -13.39 -3.86
C VAL A 67 -3.28 -14.56 -2.93
N ARG A 68 -2.32 -14.37 -2.04
CA ARG A 68 -1.96 -15.36 -1.03
C ARG A 68 -2.79 -15.14 0.23
N ASN A 69 -3.56 -16.14 0.64
CA ASN A 69 -4.33 -16.16 1.88
C ASN A 69 -3.82 -17.31 2.77
N GLY A 70 -2.88 -16.99 3.67
CA GLY A 70 -2.26 -18.01 4.52
C GLY A 70 -1.60 -19.11 3.67
N THR A 71 -2.16 -20.30 3.69
CA THR A 71 -1.65 -21.47 2.94
C THR A 71 -2.26 -21.60 1.53
N SER A 72 -3.34 -20.89 1.20
CA SER A 72 -3.97 -20.94 -0.11
C SER A 72 -3.50 -19.82 -1.05
N THR A 73 -3.66 -20.04 -2.35
CA THR A 73 -3.45 -19.05 -3.40
C THR A 73 -4.71 -19.02 -4.25
N ASP A 74 -5.42 -17.90 -4.18
CA ASP A 74 -6.76 -17.78 -4.75
C ASP A 74 -6.79 -16.69 -5.83
N PRO A 75 -7.61 -16.81 -6.88
CA PRO A 75 -7.84 -15.74 -7.82
C PRO A 75 -8.41 -14.51 -7.13
N ALA A 76 -7.86 -13.33 -7.43
CA ALA A 76 -8.38 -12.08 -6.91
C ALA A 76 -9.74 -11.76 -7.52
N SER A 77 -10.67 -11.21 -6.72
CA SER A 77 -11.93 -10.68 -7.26
C SER A 77 -11.70 -9.38 -8.04
N ASP A 78 -12.62 -9.02 -8.93
CA ASP A 78 -12.58 -7.74 -9.64
C ASP A 78 -12.50 -6.54 -8.68
N THR A 79 -13.19 -6.62 -7.55
CA THR A 79 -13.16 -5.58 -6.51
C THR A 79 -11.78 -5.48 -5.87
N ALA A 80 -11.12 -6.62 -5.58
CA ALA A 80 -9.76 -6.65 -5.04
C ALA A 80 -8.75 -6.08 -6.05
N ILE A 81 -8.88 -6.42 -7.32
CA ILE A 81 -8.04 -5.89 -8.40
C ILE A 81 -8.17 -4.37 -8.48
N ARG A 82 -9.39 -3.84 -8.52
CA ARG A 82 -9.63 -2.39 -8.53
C ARG A 82 -9.05 -1.68 -7.30
N LYS A 83 -9.15 -2.31 -6.14
CA LYS A 83 -8.56 -1.78 -4.91
C LYS A 83 -7.04 -1.69 -5.01
N MET A 84 -6.37 -2.75 -5.46
CA MET A 84 -4.91 -2.77 -5.65
C MET A 84 -4.45 -1.69 -6.65
N ILE A 85 -5.17 -1.51 -7.77
CA ILE A 85 -4.87 -0.45 -8.75
C ILE A 85 -4.93 0.92 -8.09
N LYS A 86 -6.01 1.23 -7.37
CA LYS A 86 -6.18 2.52 -6.68
C LYS A 86 -5.08 2.78 -5.66
N GLU A 87 -4.70 1.76 -4.89
CA GLU A 87 -3.61 1.84 -3.92
C GLU A 87 -2.26 2.12 -4.58
N THR A 88 -2.01 1.54 -5.74
CA THR A 88 -0.75 1.71 -6.50
C THR A 88 -0.70 3.06 -7.21
N ASP A 89 -1.81 3.49 -7.80
CA ASP A 89 -1.90 4.78 -8.51
C ASP A 89 -1.89 5.99 -7.54
N GLY A 90 -1.88 5.73 -6.23
CA GLY A 90 -1.85 6.78 -5.21
C GLY A 90 -3.20 7.47 -5.01
N ASP A 91 -4.28 6.91 -5.53
CA ASP A 91 -5.66 7.31 -5.24
C ASP A 91 -6.02 6.96 -3.80
N SER A 92 -5.42 7.66 -2.85
CA SER A 92 -5.82 7.56 -1.45
C SER A 92 -7.08 8.39 -1.21
N PHE A 93 -7.91 7.95 -0.27
CA PHE A 93 -9.10 8.71 0.13
C PHE A 93 -8.74 10.17 0.48
N GLU A 94 -7.61 10.36 1.11
CA GLU A 94 -7.13 11.66 1.59
C GLU A 94 -6.89 12.64 0.44
N THR A 95 -6.30 12.19 -0.67
CA THR A 95 -5.96 13.04 -1.82
C THR A 95 -7.14 13.30 -2.76
N MET A 96 -8.20 12.51 -2.66
CA MET A 96 -9.40 12.71 -3.47
C MET A 96 -10.09 14.04 -3.14
N ARG A 97 -10.73 14.64 -4.15
CA ARG A 97 -11.59 15.80 -3.97
C ARG A 97 -12.67 15.53 -2.92
N SER A 98 -12.80 16.42 -1.93
CA SER A 98 -13.91 16.36 -0.98
C SER A 98 -15.23 16.70 -1.66
N LEU A 99 -16.29 15.99 -1.29
CA LEU A 99 -17.65 16.36 -1.69
C LEU A 99 -18.14 17.65 -0.97
N GLN A 100 -17.58 17.92 0.21
CA GLN A 100 -17.83 19.13 0.99
C GLN A 100 -16.75 20.17 0.66
N GLN A 101 -17.15 21.31 0.13
CA GLN A 101 -16.24 22.39 -0.24
C GLN A 101 -16.41 23.65 0.65
N ASN A 102 -17.41 23.72 1.49
CA ASN A 102 -17.58 24.78 2.47
C ASN A 102 -17.03 24.30 3.82
N LEU A 103 -15.74 24.52 4.04
CA LEU A 103 -14.98 24.02 5.18
C LEU A 103 -14.41 25.20 6.01
N SER A 104 -14.35 25.02 7.33
CA SER A 104 -13.68 25.92 8.29
C SER A 104 -12.63 25.14 9.10
N PHE A 105 -11.61 25.85 9.59
CA PHE A 105 -10.40 25.22 10.15
C PHE A 105 -9.93 25.85 11.46
N GLN A 106 -10.84 26.38 12.27
CA GLN A 106 -10.50 27.12 13.51
C GLN A 106 -9.69 26.25 14.50
N ALA A 107 -10.07 24.97 14.65
CA ALA A 107 -9.34 24.04 15.51
C ALA A 107 -7.95 23.72 14.97
N ALA A 108 -7.83 23.52 13.67
CA ALA A 108 -6.53 23.28 13.01
C ALA A 108 -5.64 24.52 13.14
N GLU A 109 -6.12 25.71 12.81
CA GLU A 109 -5.41 26.99 12.96
C GLU A 109 -4.87 27.18 14.36
N ALA A 110 -5.69 26.96 15.39
CA ALA A 110 -5.29 27.05 16.79
C ALA A 110 -4.14 26.08 17.13
N GLN A 111 -4.16 24.86 16.60
CA GLN A 111 -3.10 23.87 16.80
C GLN A 111 -1.79 24.25 16.08
N PHE A 112 -1.87 24.76 14.86
CA PHE A 112 -0.71 25.26 14.13
C PHE A 112 -0.09 26.49 14.84
N ALA A 113 -0.91 27.43 15.28
CA ALA A 113 -0.48 28.61 16.05
C ALA A 113 0.22 28.20 17.37
N LYS A 114 -0.34 27.26 18.13
CA LYS A 114 0.27 26.73 19.36
C LYS A 114 1.65 26.12 19.11
N ARG A 115 1.87 25.52 17.94
CA ARG A 115 3.15 24.91 17.56
C ARG A 115 4.08 25.86 16.80
N LYS A 116 3.70 27.12 16.64
CA LYS A 116 4.44 28.15 15.89
C LYS A 116 4.71 27.76 14.44
N VAL A 117 3.77 27.04 13.82
CA VAL A 117 3.83 26.65 12.40
C VAL A 117 2.90 27.60 11.62
N PRO A 118 3.36 28.23 10.55
CA PRO A 118 2.49 29.04 9.69
C PRO A 118 1.35 28.23 9.13
N TYR A 119 0.16 28.81 9.10
CA TYR A 119 -1.02 28.23 8.47
C TYR A 119 -1.58 29.22 7.44
N ASP A 120 -1.09 29.07 6.22
CA ASP A 120 -1.44 29.91 5.07
C ASP A 120 -1.82 29.05 3.86
N ALA A 121 -2.24 29.67 2.77
CA ALA A 121 -2.64 28.98 1.55
C ALA A 121 -1.53 28.07 0.99
N ALA A 122 -0.26 28.55 1.01
CA ALA A 122 0.86 27.75 0.54
C ALA A 122 1.08 26.49 1.42
N LYS A 123 0.88 26.64 2.72
CA LYS A 123 0.95 25.51 3.66
C LYS A 123 -0.18 24.53 3.47
N MET A 124 -1.40 25.01 3.23
CA MET A 124 -2.55 24.15 2.91
C MET A 124 -2.33 23.34 1.63
N GLN A 125 -1.74 23.94 0.59
CA GLN A 125 -1.35 23.22 -0.62
C GLN A 125 -0.25 22.19 -0.35
N THR A 126 0.78 22.56 0.41
CA THR A 126 1.88 21.63 0.79
C THR A 126 1.37 20.42 1.58
N LEU A 127 0.34 20.62 2.43
CA LEU A 127 -0.30 19.56 3.21
C LEU A 127 -1.32 18.74 2.40
N GLY A 128 -1.51 19.05 1.13
CA GLY A 128 -2.49 18.38 0.28
C GLY A 128 -3.95 18.66 0.65
N MET A 129 -4.21 19.71 1.43
CA MET A 129 -5.57 20.13 1.82
C MET A 129 -6.31 20.80 0.67
N VAL A 130 -5.58 21.55 -0.16
CA VAL A 130 -6.11 22.32 -1.29
C VAL A 130 -5.30 22.03 -2.54
N SER A 131 -5.97 21.81 -3.66
CA SER A 131 -5.34 21.69 -4.97
C SER A 131 -4.91 23.06 -5.52
N SER A 132 -4.20 23.05 -6.68
CA SER A 132 -3.87 24.29 -7.42
C SER A 132 -5.11 25.08 -7.87
N ASP A 133 -6.26 24.44 -7.95
CA ASP A 133 -7.52 25.01 -8.42
C ASP A 133 -8.46 25.40 -7.24
N ASP A 134 -7.90 25.59 -6.05
CA ASP A 134 -8.59 25.93 -4.81
C ASP A 134 -9.71 24.95 -4.41
N ILE A 135 -9.55 23.67 -4.76
CA ILE A 135 -10.49 22.60 -4.43
C ILE A 135 -9.99 21.84 -3.21
N TYR A 136 -10.82 21.74 -2.17
CA TYR A 136 -10.50 20.97 -0.98
C TYR A 136 -10.48 19.46 -1.22
N SER A 137 -9.44 18.80 -0.71
CA SER A 137 -9.31 17.35 -0.64
C SER A 137 -10.02 16.78 0.60
N ASN A 138 -10.09 15.45 0.71
CA ASN A 138 -10.60 14.81 1.92
C ASN A 138 -9.67 15.00 3.12
N VAL A 139 -8.36 15.30 2.95
CA VAL A 139 -7.50 15.75 4.05
C VAL A 139 -8.06 17.02 4.68
N ALA A 140 -8.49 17.98 3.86
CA ALA A 140 -9.12 19.20 4.37
C ALA A 140 -10.39 18.88 5.16
N LEU A 141 -11.26 18.02 4.62
CA LEU A 141 -12.48 17.59 5.32
C LEU A 141 -12.16 16.95 6.68
N LEU A 142 -11.17 16.07 6.75
CA LEU A 142 -10.78 15.39 8.00
C LEU A 142 -10.22 16.36 9.06
N LEU A 143 -9.65 17.50 8.65
CA LEU A 143 -9.10 18.53 9.52
C LEU A 143 -10.07 19.69 9.81
N SER A 144 -11.24 19.69 9.19
CA SER A 144 -12.25 20.74 9.31
C SER A 144 -13.21 20.50 10.47
N GLU A 145 -13.92 21.56 10.90
CA GLU A 145 -15.03 21.46 11.84
C GLU A 145 -16.24 20.67 11.26
N GLN A 146 -16.31 20.55 9.94
CA GLN A 146 -17.36 19.81 9.24
C GLN A 146 -17.06 18.30 9.11
N CYS A 147 -15.95 17.81 9.67
CA CYS A 147 -15.58 16.39 9.62
C CYS A 147 -16.66 15.50 10.24
N PRO A 148 -17.28 14.58 9.48
CA PRO A 148 -18.28 13.67 10.03
C PRO A 148 -17.68 12.50 10.81
N SER A 149 -16.37 12.32 10.72
CA SER A 149 -15.64 11.18 11.29
C SER A 149 -15.03 11.53 12.63
N THR A 150 -14.99 10.57 13.54
CA THR A 150 -14.31 10.67 14.84
C THR A 150 -13.15 9.68 14.90
N ILE A 151 -12.03 10.11 15.49
CA ILE A 151 -10.89 9.24 15.79
C ILE A 151 -11.08 8.70 17.20
N LYS A 152 -11.05 7.37 17.34
CA LYS A 152 -11.02 6.71 18.66
C LYS A 152 -9.64 6.13 18.85
N ALA A 153 -8.88 6.65 19.81
CA ALA A 153 -7.57 6.14 20.15
C ALA A 153 -7.63 5.38 21.49
N ALA A 154 -6.93 4.26 21.56
CA ALA A 154 -6.79 3.47 22.77
C ALA A 154 -5.31 3.13 23.02
N THR A 155 -4.90 3.18 24.27
CA THR A 155 -3.57 2.77 24.68
C THR A 155 -3.67 1.45 25.43
N PHE A 156 -2.82 0.50 25.06
CA PHE A 156 -2.73 -0.81 25.68
C PHE A 156 -1.37 -0.98 26.36
N ALA A 157 -1.32 -1.76 27.43
CA ALA A 157 -0.08 -2.15 28.07
C ALA A 157 0.53 -3.35 27.34
N GLY A 158 1.79 -3.21 26.89
CA GLY A 158 2.49 -4.28 26.17
C GLY A 158 2.28 -4.26 24.65
N VAL A 159 2.55 -5.39 24.01
CA VAL A 159 2.55 -5.55 22.55
C VAL A 159 1.25 -6.16 21.99
N ASP A 160 0.31 -6.49 22.87
CA ASP A 160 -0.98 -7.04 22.52
C ASP A 160 -2.15 -6.17 23.05
N GLN A 161 -3.37 -6.52 22.68
CA GLN A 161 -4.57 -5.77 23.05
C GLN A 161 -5.23 -6.31 24.35
N SER A 162 -4.52 -7.08 25.15
CA SER A 162 -5.08 -7.77 26.31
C SER A 162 -5.31 -6.85 27.52
N VAL A 163 -4.50 -5.81 27.68
CA VAL A 163 -4.61 -4.88 28.81
C VAL A 163 -4.82 -3.46 28.33
N PHE A 164 -6.06 -3.00 28.44
CA PHE A 164 -6.46 -1.64 28.13
C PHE A 164 -6.01 -0.65 29.21
N GLN A 165 -5.35 0.44 28.83
CA GLN A 165 -4.90 1.47 29.77
C GLN A 165 -5.73 2.75 29.70
N ASP A 166 -5.98 3.28 28.50
CA ASP A 166 -6.66 4.56 28.34
C ASP A 166 -7.38 4.65 26.99
N ARG A 167 -8.42 5.48 26.93
CA ARG A 167 -9.19 5.82 25.73
C ARG A 167 -9.29 7.31 25.56
N ARG A 168 -8.98 7.81 24.38
CA ARG A 168 -9.13 9.23 23.98
C ARG A 168 -10.05 9.34 22.79
#